data_0bb5191acea6f2d1f9d84322d364479a
#
_entry.id   0bb5191acea6f2d1f9d84322d364479a
#
_cell.length_a   1.000
_cell.length_b   1.000
_cell.length_c   1.000
_cell.angle_alpha   90.00
_cell.angle_beta   90.00
_cell.angle_gamma   90.00
#
_symmetry.space_group_name_H-M   'P 1'
#
loop_
_entity.id
_entity.type
_entity.pdbx_description
1 polymer ?
#
loop_
_entity_poly.entity_id
_entity_poly.type
_entity_poly.pdbx_seq_one_letter_code
_entity_poly.pdbx_strand_id
1 'polypeptide(L)'
;VIPLAAGAAVAMNALLFPAGANHSGLLALVLLVLAIFDPRLDDETLWARAGLRWLTAIVLFSTGLQKVLYGTYFHGEYLAWELAHDPRFLSFLQWVVSAEEVERLRQLASGATDLGTFRTTDPMLLLASNGAYLGELVLPFALIARRTRRFAVPAAIGLFLAIEAGAREVFFGVLFVNLVLLFSEQDWNRRLLPLSIGLYLLAFASLMGWTPGWSLN
;
A
#
# COMPACT_ATOMS: atom_id res chain seq x y z
N VAL A 1 16.74 3.63 -21.91
CA VAL A 1 16.41 2.53 -20.97
C VAL A 1 15.01 2.67 -20.41
N ILE A 2 14.63 3.84 -19.85
CA ILE A 2 13.29 4.05 -19.22
C ILE A 2 12.12 3.79 -20.18
N PRO A 3 12.10 4.30 -21.45
CA PRO A 3 11.00 4.01 -22.38
C PRO A 3 10.82 2.52 -22.70
N LEU A 4 11.93 1.76 -22.79
CA LEU A 4 11.86 0.32 -22.99
C LEU A 4 11.29 -0.40 -21.76
N ALA A 5 11.72 -0.01 -20.57
CA ALA A 5 11.18 -0.55 -19.32
C ALA A 5 9.69 -0.24 -19.16
N ALA A 6 9.26 0.98 -19.51
CA ALA A 6 7.86 1.38 -19.51
C ALA A 6 7.03 0.54 -20.49
N GLY A 7 7.51 0.36 -21.73
CA GLY A 7 6.86 -0.47 -22.74
C GLY A 7 6.73 -1.93 -22.29
N ALA A 8 7.80 -2.50 -21.73
CA ALA A 8 7.78 -3.86 -21.18
C ALA A 8 6.79 -4.01 -20.02
N ALA A 9 6.77 -3.07 -19.07
CA ALA A 9 5.85 -3.08 -17.94
C ALA A 9 4.39 -2.98 -18.38
N VAL A 10 4.06 -2.11 -19.34
CA VAL A 10 2.71 -1.99 -19.91
C VAL A 10 2.30 -3.28 -20.62
N ALA A 11 3.19 -3.84 -21.44
CA ALA A 11 2.92 -5.09 -22.15
C ALA A 11 2.69 -6.26 -21.17
N MET A 12 3.51 -6.39 -20.13
CA MET A 12 3.32 -7.41 -19.09
C MET A 12 1.97 -7.25 -18.37
N ASN A 13 1.60 -6.01 -18.00
CA ASN A 13 0.30 -5.78 -17.36
C ASN A 13 -0.86 -6.13 -18.28
N ALA A 14 -0.78 -5.80 -19.57
CA ALA A 14 -1.81 -6.14 -20.55
C ALA A 14 -1.95 -7.67 -20.75
N LEU A 15 -0.82 -8.39 -20.76
CA LEU A 15 -0.80 -9.86 -20.93
C LEU A 15 -1.29 -10.59 -19.67
N LEU A 16 -1.02 -10.05 -18.48
CA LEU A 16 -1.38 -10.67 -17.20
C LEU A 16 -2.75 -10.20 -16.67
N PHE A 17 -3.43 -9.29 -17.36
CA PHE A 17 -4.76 -8.84 -16.94
C PHE A 17 -5.79 -10.00 -17.07
N PRO A 18 -6.66 -10.23 -16.05
CA PRO A 18 -6.81 -9.51 -14.79
C PRO A 18 -5.95 -10.07 -13.62
N ALA A 19 -5.08 -11.04 -13.86
CA ALA A 19 -4.31 -11.75 -12.83
C ALA A 19 -3.10 -10.95 -12.29
N GLY A 20 -2.76 -9.83 -12.92
CA GLY A 20 -1.65 -8.97 -12.49
C GLY A 20 -1.93 -8.26 -11.17
N ALA A 21 -0.91 -8.14 -10.33
CA ALA A 21 -1.00 -7.40 -9.09
C ALA A 21 -1.19 -5.88 -9.35
N ASN A 22 -2.05 -5.23 -8.57
CA ASN A 22 -2.38 -3.81 -8.74
C ASN A 22 -1.15 -2.88 -8.71
N HIS A 23 -0.13 -3.23 -7.93
CA HIS A 23 1.10 -2.44 -7.83
C HIS A 23 1.98 -2.55 -9.09
N SER A 24 1.88 -3.64 -9.87
CA SER A 24 2.58 -3.73 -11.16
C SER A 24 2.00 -2.73 -12.18
N GLY A 25 0.69 -2.49 -12.15
CA GLY A 25 0.03 -1.43 -12.92
C GLY A 25 0.50 -0.04 -12.51
N LEU A 26 0.62 0.21 -11.20
CA LEU A 26 1.16 1.47 -10.71
C LEU A 26 2.62 1.69 -11.14
N LEU A 27 3.46 0.65 -11.06
CA LEU A 27 4.83 0.71 -11.56
C LEU A 27 4.88 1.08 -13.05
N ALA A 28 4.03 0.45 -13.87
CA ALA A 28 3.96 0.78 -15.29
C ALA A 28 3.60 2.25 -15.54
N LEU A 29 2.66 2.80 -14.77
CA LEU A 29 2.29 4.22 -14.83
C LEU A 29 3.44 5.14 -14.38
N VAL A 30 4.15 4.79 -13.31
CA VAL A 30 5.34 5.53 -12.85
C VAL A 30 6.41 5.56 -13.94
N LEU A 31 6.72 4.40 -14.53
CA LEU A 31 7.71 4.30 -15.62
C LEU A 31 7.25 5.08 -16.86
N LEU A 32 5.95 5.10 -17.15
CA LEU A 32 5.40 5.87 -18.26
C LEU A 32 5.59 7.38 -18.05
N VAL A 33 5.30 7.90 -16.85
CA VAL A 33 5.55 9.30 -16.52
C VAL A 33 7.03 9.64 -16.68
N LEU A 34 7.93 8.78 -16.17
CA LEU A 34 9.38 8.98 -16.32
C LEU A 34 9.88 8.80 -17.75
N ALA A 35 9.14 8.09 -18.62
CA ALA A 35 9.49 7.94 -20.03
C ALA A 35 9.08 9.15 -20.87
N ILE A 36 8.00 9.86 -20.46
CA ILE A 36 7.51 11.06 -21.14
C ILE A 36 8.41 12.26 -20.84
N PHE A 37 8.88 12.38 -19.60
CA PHE A 37 9.71 13.50 -19.15
C PHE A 37 11.16 13.05 -18.99
N ASP A 38 12.11 13.77 -19.61
CA ASP A 38 13.55 13.48 -19.41
C ASP A 38 14.03 14.07 -18.08
N PRO A 39 14.34 13.21 -17.07
CA PRO A 39 14.79 13.70 -15.76
C PRO A 39 16.18 14.37 -15.78
N ARG A 40 16.83 14.47 -16.94
CA ARG A 40 18.12 15.17 -17.09
C ARG A 40 17.92 16.67 -17.37
N LEU A 41 16.72 17.08 -17.75
CA LEU A 41 16.37 18.47 -17.98
C LEU A 41 15.66 19.03 -16.75
N ASP A 42 16.15 20.16 -16.24
CA ASP A 42 15.64 20.72 -14.96
C ASP A 42 14.13 21.00 -15.01
N ASP A 43 13.63 21.57 -16.10
CA ASP A 43 12.21 21.87 -16.28
C ASP A 43 11.36 20.60 -16.36
N GLU A 44 11.83 19.56 -17.06
CA GLU A 44 11.12 18.28 -17.18
C GLU A 44 11.12 17.49 -15.88
N THR A 45 12.17 17.62 -15.06
CA THR A 45 12.21 17.06 -13.71
C THR A 45 11.07 17.59 -12.83
N LEU A 46 10.75 18.90 -12.95
CA LEU A 46 9.63 19.48 -12.21
C LEU A 46 8.28 18.91 -12.67
N TRP A 47 8.11 18.72 -13.96
CA TRP A 47 6.88 18.13 -14.53
C TRP A 47 6.74 16.65 -14.18
N ALA A 48 7.83 15.87 -14.27
CA ALA A 48 7.85 14.48 -13.84
C ALA A 48 7.47 14.34 -12.36
N ARG A 49 8.06 15.18 -11.50
CA ARG A 49 7.74 15.20 -10.06
C ARG A 49 6.28 15.58 -9.81
N ALA A 50 5.75 16.56 -10.52
CA ALA A 50 4.35 16.95 -10.40
C ALA A 50 3.42 15.82 -10.87
N GLY A 51 3.71 15.21 -12.01
CA GLY A 51 2.95 14.06 -12.54
C GLY A 51 2.92 12.88 -11.58
N LEU A 52 4.07 12.50 -11.01
CA LEU A 52 4.14 11.42 -10.02
C LEU A 52 3.39 11.75 -8.72
N ARG A 53 3.41 12.99 -8.27
CA ARG A 53 2.60 13.42 -7.10
C ARG A 53 1.11 13.30 -7.39
N TRP A 54 0.64 13.74 -8.54
CA TRP A 54 -0.75 13.61 -8.93
C TRP A 54 -1.14 12.15 -9.11
N LEU A 55 -0.32 11.34 -9.75
CA LEU A 55 -0.53 9.90 -9.89
C LEU A 55 -0.69 9.24 -8.52
N THR A 56 0.21 9.53 -7.58
CA THR A 56 0.14 9.01 -6.21
C THR A 56 -1.17 9.40 -5.53
N ALA A 57 -1.56 10.68 -5.62
CA ALA A 57 -2.78 11.16 -5.01
C ALA A 57 -4.04 10.51 -5.62
N ILE A 58 -4.08 10.38 -6.94
CA ILE A 58 -5.21 9.76 -7.66
C ILE A 58 -5.33 8.28 -7.29
N VAL A 59 -4.21 7.54 -7.27
CA VAL A 59 -4.22 6.11 -6.93
C VAL A 59 -4.67 5.91 -5.49
N LEU A 60 -4.12 6.65 -4.52
CA LEU A 60 -4.54 6.61 -3.13
C LEU A 60 -6.02 6.89 -2.97
N PHE A 61 -6.50 7.98 -3.55
CA PHE A 61 -7.91 8.33 -3.49
C PHE A 61 -8.80 7.25 -4.11
N SER A 62 -8.39 6.70 -5.26
CA SER A 62 -9.15 5.67 -5.95
C SER A 62 -9.23 4.37 -5.14
N THR A 63 -8.15 3.97 -4.47
CA THR A 63 -8.16 2.77 -3.60
C THR A 63 -9.06 2.96 -2.39
N GLY A 64 -9.02 4.12 -1.74
CA GLY A 64 -9.93 4.46 -0.65
C GLY A 64 -11.40 4.51 -1.12
N LEU A 65 -11.66 5.12 -2.27
CA LEU A 65 -13.00 5.20 -2.85
C LEU A 65 -13.56 3.79 -3.20
N GLN A 66 -12.75 2.92 -3.77
CA GLN A 66 -13.14 1.53 -4.04
C GLN A 66 -13.56 0.81 -2.75
N LYS A 67 -12.81 0.98 -1.66
CA LYS A 67 -13.15 0.39 -0.36
C LYS A 67 -14.51 0.87 0.17
N VAL A 68 -14.82 2.16 -0.04
CA VAL A 68 -16.14 2.71 0.30
C VAL A 68 -17.24 2.14 -0.59
N LEU A 69 -17.01 2.07 -1.90
CA LEU A 69 -18.01 1.59 -2.86
C LEU A 69 -18.32 0.10 -2.68
N TYR A 70 -17.32 -0.71 -2.38
CA TYR A 70 -17.53 -2.15 -2.09
C TYR A 70 -18.06 -2.41 -0.69
N GLY A 71 -17.91 -1.49 0.26
CA GLY A 71 -18.52 -1.52 1.59
C GLY A 71 -17.94 -2.53 2.58
N THR A 72 -16.97 -3.35 2.19
CA THR A 72 -16.41 -4.46 3.00
C THR A 72 -15.50 -4.01 4.14
N TYR A 73 -15.19 -2.72 4.21
CA TYR A 73 -14.34 -2.14 5.25
C TYR A 73 -15.11 -1.57 6.45
N PHE A 74 -16.38 -1.17 6.28
CA PHE A 74 -17.14 -0.46 7.32
C PHE A 74 -17.33 -1.26 8.60
N HIS A 75 -17.55 -2.56 8.48
CA HIS A 75 -17.72 -3.49 9.60
C HIS A 75 -16.52 -4.43 9.78
N GLY A 76 -15.38 -4.07 9.18
CA GLY A 76 -14.15 -4.84 9.27
C GLY A 76 -14.16 -6.18 8.52
N GLU A 77 -15.14 -6.41 7.65
CA GLU A 77 -15.36 -7.70 6.99
C GLU A 77 -14.16 -8.16 6.18
N TYR A 78 -13.51 -7.26 5.44
CA TYR A 78 -12.32 -7.57 4.66
C TYR A 78 -11.16 -8.04 5.55
N LEU A 79 -10.80 -7.24 6.56
CA LEU A 79 -9.69 -7.60 7.46
C LEU A 79 -9.99 -8.83 8.31
N ALA A 80 -11.26 -9.03 8.70
CA ALA A 80 -11.69 -10.22 9.41
C ALA A 80 -11.55 -11.47 8.51
N TRP A 81 -11.88 -11.36 7.24
CA TRP A 81 -11.71 -12.44 6.27
C TRP A 81 -10.23 -12.75 6.04
N GLU A 82 -9.38 -11.73 5.86
CA GLU A 82 -7.94 -11.89 5.72
C GLU A 82 -7.31 -12.51 6.97
N LEU A 83 -7.71 -12.04 8.16
CA LEU A 83 -7.24 -12.60 9.42
C LEU A 83 -7.53 -14.10 9.55
N ALA A 84 -8.67 -14.54 9.03
CA ALA A 84 -9.12 -15.93 9.09
C ALA A 84 -8.41 -16.85 8.07
N HIS A 85 -8.05 -16.31 6.90
CA HIS A 85 -7.59 -17.13 5.76
C HIS A 85 -6.11 -16.91 5.42
N ASP A 86 -5.53 -15.72 5.69
CA ASP A 86 -4.14 -15.43 5.38
C ASP A 86 -3.26 -15.45 6.63
N PRO A 87 -2.31 -16.39 6.74
CA PRO A 87 -1.40 -16.47 7.89
C PRO A 87 -0.51 -15.24 8.06
N ARG A 88 -0.30 -14.43 7.02
CA ARG A 88 0.48 -13.19 7.08
C ARG A 88 -0.27 -12.16 7.92
N PHE A 89 -1.53 -11.91 7.58
CA PHE A 89 -2.40 -11.01 8.36
C PHE A 89 -2.61 -11.51 9.78
N LEU A 90 -2.83 -12.81 9.95
CA LEU A 90 -2.94 -13.42 11.29
C LEU A 90 -1.71 -13.13 12.13
N SER A 91 -0.50 -13.37 11.61
CA SER A 91 0.75 -13.19 12.37
C SER A 91 0.98 -11.75 12.82
N PHE A 92 0.42 -10.76 12.09
CA PHE A 92 0.49 -9.35 12.43
C PHE A 92 -0.64 -8.91 13.35
N LEU A 93 -1.90 -9.22 13.00
CA LEU A 93 -3.07 -8.71 13.71
C LEU A 93 -3.37 -9.44 15.02
N GLN A 94 -2.92 -10.69 15.21
CA GLN A 94 -3.14 -11.44 16.46
C GLN A 94 -2.58 -10.75 17.72
N TRP A 95 -1.66 -9.78 17.56
CA TRP A 95 -1.11 -9.01 18.66
C TRP A 95 -2.02 -7.87 19.14
N VAL A 96 -2.97 -7.47 18.31
CA VAL A 96 -3.84 -6.32 18.57
C VAL A 96 -5.33 -6.67 18.60
N VAL A 97 -5.71 -7.81 18.04
CA VAL A 97 -7.08 -8.34 18.04
C VAL A 97 -7.23 -9.35 19.18
N SER A 98 -8.38 -9.36 19.83
CA SER A 98 -8.64 -10.29 20.93
C SER A 98 -8.55 -11.76 20.50
N ALA A 99 -8.04 -12.64 21.38
CA ALA A 99 -7.90 -14.06 21.09
C ALA A 99 -9.25 -14.74 20.80
N GLU A 100 -10.31 -14.26 21.46
CA GLU A 100 -11.68 -14.74 21.25
C GLU A 100 -12.20 -14.42 19.86
N GLU A 101 -11.93 -13.22 19.37
CA GLU A 101 -12.31 -12.81 18.01
C GLU A 101 -11.51 -13.59 16.96
N VAL A 102 -10.22 -13.78 17.17
CA VAL A 102 -9.38 -14.60 16.27
C VAL A 102 -9.93 -16.03 16.16
N GLU A 103 -10.29 -16.64 17.31
CA GLU A 103 -10.85 -17.99 17.34
C GLU A 103 -12.23 -18.05 16.67
N ARG A 104 -13.10 -17.08 16.93
CA ARG A 104 -14.42 -16.97 16.29
C ARG A 104 -14.28 -16.90 14.76
N LEU A 105 -13.37 -16.07 14.25
CA LEU A 105 -13.15 -15.89 12.81
C LEU A 105 -12.58 -17.18 12.18
N ARG A 106 -11.72 -17.91 12.87
CA ARG A 106 -11.21 -19.21 12.40
C ARG A 106 -12.31 -20.28 12.32
N GLN A 107 -13.19 -20.31 13.29
CA GLN A 107 -14.33 -21.21 13.28
C GLN A 107 -15.30 -20.87 12.14
N LEU A 108 -15.55 -19.58 11.87
CA LEU A 108 -16.31 -19.14 10.69
C LEU A 108 -15.66 -19.61 9.38
N ALA A 109 -14.34 -19.48 9.27
CA ALA A 109 -13.58 -19.96 8.11
C ALA A 109 -13.65 -21.47 7.94
N SER A 110 -13.81 -22.23 9.03
CA SER A 110 -14.01 -23.70 8.98
C SER A 110 -15.45 -24.14 8.67
N GLY A 111 -16.38 -23.21 8.47
CA GLY A 111 -17.75 -23.47 8.05
C GLY A 111 -18.77 -23.48 9.19
N ALA A 112 -18.44 -22.96 10.38
CA ALA A 112 -19.43 -22.79 11.45
C ALA A 112 -20.44 -21.72 11.07
N THR A 113 -21.73 -22.08 10.98
CA THR A 113 -22.82 -21.19 10.49
C THR A 113 -23.54 -20.46 11.63
N ASP A 114 -23.37 -20.88 12.85
CA ASP A 114 -24.00 -20.36 14.05
C ASP A 114 -23.29 -19.14 14.66
N LEU A 115 -22.07 -18.84 14.18
CA LEU A 115 -21.23 -17.74 14.68
C LEU A 115 -21.42 -16.40 13.93
N GLY A 116 -22.41 -16.32 13.04
CA GLY A 116 -22.75 -15.11 12.29
C GLY A 116 -21.92 -14.90 11.03
N THR A 117 -21.48 -13.65 10.80
CA THR A 117 -20.73 -13.24 9.59
C THR A 117 -19.30 -12.84 9.95
N PHE A 118 -18.47 -12.56 8.91
CA PHE A 118 -17.13 -12.00 9.10
C PHE A 118 -17.13 -10.55 9.64
N ARG A 119 -18.27 -9.94 9.93
CA ARG A 119 -18.33 -8.66 10.63
C ARG A 119 -17.67 -8.78 11.99
N THR A 120 -16.83 -7.80 12.31
CA THR A 120 -16.13 -7.79 13.60
C THR A 120 -16.74 -6.79 14.55
N THR A 121 -16.73 -7.13 15.85
CA THR A 121 -17.01 -6.21 16.95
C THR A 121 -15.74 -5.80 17.70
N ASP A 122 -14.60 -6.38 17.33
CA ASP A 122 -13.31 -6.02 17.91
C ASP A 122 -12.93 -4.58 17.53
N PRO A 123 -12.72 -3.69 18.52
CA PRO A 123 -12.51 -2.27 18.27
C PRO A 123 -11.19 -1.98 17.54
N MET A 124 -10.16 -2.80 17.73
CA MET A 124 -8.88 -2.61 17.06
C MET A 124 -8.95 -3.02 15.59
N LEU A 125 -9.66 -4.09 15.29
CA LEU A 125 -9.88 -4.51 13.90
C LEU A 125 -10.77 -3.52 13.16
N LEU A 126 -11.81 -2.97 13.81
CA LEU A 126 -12.62 -1.89 13.27
C LEU A 126 -11.81 -0.61 13.04
N LEU A 127 -10.95 -0.24 13.98
CA LEU A 127 -10.08 0.93 13.85
C LEU A 127 -9.10 0.76 12.69
N ALA A 128 -8.47 -0.40 12.57
CA ALA A 128 -7.55 -0.70 11.47
C ALA A 128 -8.27 -0.66 10.12
N SER A 129 -9.45 -1.28 10.01
CA SER A 129 -10.24 -1.33 8.78
C SER A 129 -10.71 0.08 8.36
N ASN A 130 -11.33 0.82 9.28
CA ASN A 130 -11.81 2.17 8.99
C ASN A 130 -10.66 3.16 8.81
N GLY A 131 -9.57 3.02 9.57
CA GLY A 131 -8.36 3.83 9.44
C GLY A 131 -7.69 3.67 8.07
N ALA A 132 -7.72 2.47 7.49
CA ALA A 132 -7.14 2.21 6.19
C ALA A 132 -7.86 3.01 5.09
N TYR A 133 -9.17 2.84 4.90
CA TYR A 133 -9.85 3.54 3.79
C TYR A 133 -10.00 5.05 4.03
N LEU A 134 -10.21 5.47 5.29
CA LEU A 134 -10.25 6.91 5.61
C LEU A 134 -8.89 7.56 5.39
N GLY A 135 -7.80 6.88 5.76
CA GLY A 135 -6.45 7.32 5.47
C GLY A 135 -6.24 7.50 3.97
N GLU A 136 -6.60 6.49 3.17
CA GLU A 136 -6.48 6.55 1.71
C GLU A 136 -7.34 7.64 1.07
N LEU A 137 -8.50 7.99 1.64
CA LEU A 137 -9.34 9.08 1.14
C LEU A 137 -8.81 10.46 1.53
N VAL A 138 -8.29 10.64 2.74
CA VAL A 138 -7.94 11.95 3.30
C VAL A 138 -6.50 12.34 2.97
N LEU A 139 -5.55 11.37 3.03
CA LEU A 139 -4.13 11.64 2.82
C LEU A 139 -3.80 12.27 1.46
N PRO A 140 -4.44 11.92 0.33
CA PRO A 140 -4.19 12.57 -0.94
C PRO A 140 -4.34 14.09 -0.89
N PHE A 141 -5.41 14.59 -0.30
CA PHE A 141 -5.65 16.02 -0.14
C PHE A 141 -4.65 16.67 0.82
N ALA A 142 -4.33 15.98 1.91
CA ALA A 142 -3.35 16.46 2.88
C ALA A 142 -1.91 16.47 2.32
N LEU A 143 -1.56 15.55 1.41
CA LEU A 143 -0.28 15.51 0.71
C LEU A 143 -0.16 16.65 -0.35
N ILE A 144 -1.24 16.95 -1.06
CA ILE A 144 -1.27 18.03 -2.05
C ILE A 144 -1.16 19.40 -1.35
N ALA A 145 -1.89 19.60 -0.26
CA ALA A 145 -1.91 20.86 0.46
C ALA A 145 -0.58 21.11 1.20
N ARG A 146 0.13 22.20 0.83
CA ARG A 146 1.48 22.50 1.38
C ARG A 146 1.51 22.60 2.90
N ARG A 147 0.44 23.14 3.53
CA ARG A 147 0.38 23.38 4.98
C ARG A 147 0.31 22.07 5.79
N THR A 148 -0.39 21.07 5.28
CA THR A 148 -0.63 19.78 5.96
C THR A 148 0.41 18.73 5.60
N ARG A 149 1.16 18.94 4.54
CA ARG A 149 2.12 17.97 3.96
C ARG A 149 3.13 17.44 4.98
N ARG A 150 3.64 18.31 5.87
CA ARG A 150 4.59 17.91 6.92
C ARG A 150 4.06 16.83 7.88
N PHE A 151 2.73 16.76 8.06
CA PHE A 151 2.08 15.72 8.85
C PHE A 151 1.59 14.57 7.97
N ALA A 152 1.15 14.87 6.76
CA ALA A 152 0.61 13.89 5.83
C ALA A 152 1.68 12.91 5.33
N VAL A 153 2.92 13.35 5.12
CA VAL A 153 4.01 12.47 4.68
C VAL A 153 4.30 11.38 5.71
N PRO A 154 4.60 11.66 6.99
CA PRO A 154 4.82 10.60 7.98
C PRO A 154 3.57 9.75 8.22
N ALA A 155 2.37 10.33 8.18
CA ALA A 155 1.12 9.56 8.32
C ALA A 155 0.92 8.59 7.15
N ALA A 156 1.19 9.01 5.91
CA ALA A 156 1.11 8.14 4.74
C ALA A 156 2.16 7.02 4.79
N ILE A 157 3.40 7.32 5.18
CA ILE A 157 4.44 6.32 5.37
C ILE A 157 4.01 5.31 6.44
N GLY A 158 3.48 5.79 7.58
CA GLY A 158 2.97 4.92 8.65
C GLY A 158 1.84 4.00 8.17
N LEU A 159 0.89 4.52 7.39
CA LEU A 159 -0.19 3.74 6.80
C LEU A 159 0.36 2.64 5.88
N PHE A 160 1.29 2.98 4.97
CA PHE A 160 1.85 1.98 4.06
C PHE A 160 2.70 0.93 4.77
N LEU A 161 3.46 1.33 5.79
CA LEU A 161 4.21 0.36 6.60
C LEU A 161 3.28 -0.56 7.40
N ALA A 162 2.13 -0.08 7.87
CA ALA A 162 1.14 -0.92 8.53
C ALA A 162 0.48 -1.91 7.56
N ILE A 163 0.14 -1.47 6.35
CA ILE A 163 -0.35 -2.35 5.28
C ILE A 163 0.71 -3.39 4.92
N GLU A 164 1.96 -2.95 4.76
CA GLU A 164 3.11 -3.82 4.45
C GLU A 164 3.34 -4.89 5.53
N ALA A 165 3.25 -4.51 6.79
CA ALA A 165 3.41 -5.45 7.91
C ALA A 165 2.33 -6.56 7.91
N GLY A 166 1.12 -6.24 7.46
CA GLY A 166 0.03 -7.21 7.30
C GLY A 166 0.17 -8.04 6.03
N ALA A 167 0.25 -7.39 4.88
CA ALA A 167 0.27 -8.04 3.56
C ALA A 167 1.62 -8.68 3.22
N ARG A 168 2.73 -8.16 3.77
CA ARG A 168 4.12 -8.57 3.47
C ARG A 168 4.48 -8.51 1.98
N GLU A 169 4.00 -7.47 1.31
CA GLU A 169 4.24 -7.20 -0.12
C GLU A 169 5.33 -6.13 -0.26
N VAL A 170 6.59 -6.52 -0.11
CA VAL A 170 7.74 -5.59 -0.01
C VAL A 170 7.82 -4.60 -1.16
N PHE A 171 7.47 -5.03 -2.37
CA PHE A 171 7.51 -4.17 -3.54
C PHE A 171 6.49 -3.02 -3.45
N PHE A 172 5.30 -3.30 -2.90
CA PHE A 172 4.28 -2.28 -2.63
C PHE A 172 4.81 -1.22 -1.65
N GLY A 173 5.38 -1.65 -0.52
CA GLY A 173 5.94 -0.76 0.49
C GLY A 173 7.05 0.13 -0.07
N VAL A 174 8.02 -0.45 -0.81
CA VAL A 174 9.10 0.28 -1.47
C VAL A 174 8.54 1.33 -2.43
N LEU A 175 7.61 0.93 -3.31
CA LEU A 175 7.06 1.82 -4.33
C LEU A 175 6.32 3.00 -3.71
N PHE A 176 5.40 2.76 -2.78
CA PHE A 176 4.59 3.81 -2.18
C PHE A 176 5.39 4.74 -1.26
N VAL A 177 6.32 4.22 -0.45
CA VAL A 177 7.18 5.07 0.38
C VAL A 177 7.97 6.04 -0.50
N ASN A 178 8.56 5.56 -1.60
CA ASN A 178 9.29 6.44 -2.51
C ASN A 178 8.39 7.48 -3.19
N LEU A 179 7.17 7.12 -3.59
CA LEU A 179 6.21 8.06 -4.15
C LEU A 179 5.77 9.12 -3.14
N VAL A 180 5.55 8.74 -1.88
CA VAL A 180 5.21 9.67 -0.79
C VAL A 180 6.38 10.62 -0.48
N LEU A 181 7.63 10.15 -0.56
CA LEU A 181 8.81 10.98 -0.36
C LEU A 181 8.93 12.11 -1.40
N LEU A 182 8.32 11.99 -2.57
CA LEU A 182 8.26 13.09 -3.54
C LEU A 182 7.55 14.33 -2.99
N PHE A 183 6.67 14.18 -2.01
CA PHE A 183 5.97 15.29 -1.34
C PHE A 183 6.77 15.93 -0.22
N SER A 184 7.81 15.28 0.27
CA SER A 184 8.61 15.79 1.39
C SER A 184 9.59 16.89 0.96
N GLU A 185 10.06 17.67 1.93
CA GLU A 185 11.15 18.63 1.78
C GLU A 185 12.51 17.90 1.85
N GLN A 186 13.55 18.54 1.32
CA GLN A 186 14.87 17.91 1.19
C GLN A 186 15.45 17.43 2.54
N ASP A 187 15.20 18.16 3.62
CA ASP A 187 15.68 17.79 4.96
C ASP A 187 15.00 16.53 5.50
N TRP A 188 13.70 16.36 5.21
CA TRP A 188 12.96 15.16 5.54
C TRP A 188 13.42 13.96 4.72
N ASN A 189 13.74 14.16 3.43
CA ASN A 189 14.28 13.09 2.59
C ASN A 189 15.57 12.51 3.17
N ARG A 190 16.47 13.36 3.67
CA ARG A 190 17.71 12.91 4.33
C ARG A 190 17.42 12.09 5.59
N ARG A 191 16.45 12.51 6.41
CA ARG A 191 16.06 11.77 7.64
C ARG A 191 15.40 10.44 7.36
N LEU A 192 14.65 10.34 6.27
CA LEU A 192 13.92 9.13 5.87
C LEU A 192 14.74 8.22 4.94
N LEU A 193 15.92 8.65 4.49
CA LEU A 193 16.81 7.84 3.67
C LEU A 193 17.13 6.46 4.28
N PRO A 194 17.42 6.32 5.60
CA PRO A 194 17.63 5.00 6.20
C PRO A 194 16.44 4.06 6.07
N LEU A 195 15.21 4.59 6.16
CA LEU A 195 13.99 3.80 5.95
C LEU A 195 13.92 3.27 4.51
N SER A 196 14.14 4.14 3.53
CA SER A 196 14.16 3.71 2.12
C SER A 196 15.24 2.65 1.87
N ILE A 197 16.45 2.85 2.38
CA ILE A 197 17.54 1.86 2.28
C ILE A 197 17.10 0.54 2.93
N GLY A 198 16.51 0.58 4.13
CA GLY A 198 16.02 -0.62 4.83
C GLY A 198 14.98 -1.38 4.00
N LEU A 199 14.03 -0.69 3.37
CA LEU A 199 13.03 -1.30 2.49
C LEU A 199 13.67 -1.94 1.24
N TYR A 200 14.66 -1.28 0.62
CA TYR A 200 15.39 -1.88 -0.51
C TYR A 200 16.20 -3.10 -0.09
N LEU A 201 16.83 -3.09 1.09
CA LEU A 201 17.54 -4.25 1.62
C LEU A 201 16.56 -5.40 1.93
N LEU A 202 15.40 -5.09 2.47
CA LEU A 202 14.34 -6.09 2.69
C LEU A 202 13.85 -6.69 1.36
N ALA A 203 13.63 -5.85 0.34
CA ALA A 203 13.25 -6.30 -1.00
C ALA A 203 14.32 -7.22 -1.60
N PHE A 204 15.59 -6.85 -1.46
CA PHE A 204 16.71 -7.69 -1.91
C PHE A 204 16.77 -9.01 -1.14
N ALA A 205 16.63 -9.00 0.18
CA ALA A 205 16.62 -10.21 1.01
C ALA A 205 15.45 -11.13 0.66
N SER A 206 14.27 -10.56 0.36
CA SER A 206 13.10 -11.31 -0.11
C SER A 206 13.35 -11.95 -1.49
N LEU A 207 13.98 -11.22 -2.42
CA LEU A 207 14.37 -11.75 -3.72
C LEU A 207 15.34 -12.94 -3.60
N MET A 208 16.26 -12.87 -2.64
CA MET A 208 17.24 -13.94 -2.36
C MET A 208 16.64 -15.10 -1.55
N GLY A 209 15.35 -15.03 -1.16
CA GLY A 209 14.70 -16.06 -0.34
C GLY A 209 15.13 -16.08 1.14
N TRP A 210 15.78 -15.01 1.62
CA TRP A 210 16.28 -14.93 3.00
C TRP A 210 15.20 -14.54 4.01
N THR A 211 14.06 -14.06 3.55
CA THR A 211 12.94 -13.63 4.39
C THR A 211 11.69 -14.48 4.08
N PRO A 212 11.58 -15.69 4.67
CA PRO A 212 10.42 -16.55 4.44
C PRO A 212 9.13 -15.86 4.86
N GLY A 213 8.09 -15.96 4.02
CA GLY A 213 6.78 -15.34 4.25
C GLY A 213 6.65 -13.88 3.80
N TRP A 214 7.70 -13.28 3.22
CA TRP A 214 7.64 -12.02 2.50
C TRP A 214 7.64 -12.28 0.99
N SER A 215 6.72 -11.66 0.28
CA SER A 215 6.63 -11.79 -1.18
C SER A 215 7.05 -10.49 -1.88
N LEU A 216 7.47 -10.63 -3.14
CA LEU A 216 7.71 -9.47 -4.01
C LEU A 216 6.47 -9.09 -4.83
N ASN A 217 5.38 -9.85 -4.67
CA ASN A 217 4.11 -9.62 -5.37
C ASN A 217 3.48 -8.29 -4.96
#